data_1f5f21ea3be06fac35c8b37ce7db3851
#
_entry.id   1f5f21ea3be06fac35c8b37ce7db3851
#
_cell.length_a   1.000
_cell.length_b   1.000
_cell.length_c   1.000
_cell.angle_alpha   90.00
_cell.angle_beta   90.00
_cell.angle_gamma   90.00
#
_symmetry.space_group_name_H-M   'P 1'
#
loop_
_entity.id
_entity.type
_entity.pdbx_description
1 polymer ?
#
loop_
_entity_poly.entity_id
_entity_poly.type
_entity_poly.pdbx_seq_one_letter_code
_entity_poly.pdbx_strand_id
1 'polypeptide(L)'
;MLRNDGGRLWILGMKTEKIGTIIETIHGGITDAAGIFIYSNQGWDANVPAFVIHNSTAVLAGLNERNFNRRPVSLWFRETQGTETRESKDSAWVYLSR
;
A
#
# COMPACT_ATOMS: atom_id res chain seq x y z
N MET A 1 -6.68 0.12 -8.72
CA MET A 1 -5.49 0.80 -8.16
C MET A 1 -5.69 2.30 -8.20
N LEU A 2 -5.38 2.96 -7.10
CA LEU A 2 -5.30 4.41 -7.05
C LEU A 2 -3.85 4.83 -7.31
N ARG A 3 -3.65 5.79 -8.18
CA ARG A 3 -2.31 6.33 -8.44
C ARG A 3 -2.30 7.81 -8.08
N ASN A 4 -1.42 8.17 -7.16
CA ASN A 4 -1.12 9.56 -6.83
C ASN A 4 0.18 9.95 -7.54
N ASP A 5 0.05 10.67 -8.62
CA ASP A 5 1.15 11.11 -9.46
C ASP A 5 1.44 12.58 -9.19
N GLY A 6 2.34 12.83 -8.25
CA GLY A 6 2.81 14.18 -7.93
C GLY A 6 1.82 15.05 -7.15
N GLY A 7 0.69 14.51 -6.73
CA GLY A 7 -0.36 15.27 -6.06
C GLY A 7 -0.43 15.01 -4.56
N ARG A 8 -1.49 15.52 -3.93
CA ARG A 8 -1.87 15.18 -2.56
C ARG A 8 -3.10 14.29 -2.59
N LEU A 9 -3.00 13.14 -1.92
CA LEU A 9 -4.10 12.21 -1.76
C LEU A 9 -4.34 11.99 -0.26
N TRP A 10 -5.56 12.22 0.17
CA TRP A 10 -5.97 12.02 1.54
C TRP A 10 -7.16 11.06 1.58
N ILE A 11 -6.99 9.95 2.31
CA ILE A 11 -8.02 8.91 2.41
C ILE A 11 -8.33 8.66 3.88
N LEU A 12 -9.59 8.78 4.22
CA LEU A 12 -10.09 8.40 5.54
C LEU A 12 -11.13 7.28 5.37
N GLY A 13 -10.67 6.05 5.59
CA GLY A 13 -11.51 4.87 5.43
C GLY A 13 -11.68 4.43 3.99
N MET A 14 -11.20 3.24 3.69
CA MET A 14 -11.37 2.62 2.38
C MET A 14 -11.47 1.12 2.53
N LYS A 15 -12.40 0.52 1.80
CA LYS A 15 -12.48 -0.93 1.65
C LYS A 15 -12.21 -1.28 0.19
N THR A 16 -11.43 -2.31 -0.03
CA THR A 16 -11.20 -2.86 -1.37
C THR A 16 -11.31 -4.37 -1.35
N GLU A 17 -11.86 -4.93 -2.42
CA GLU A 17 -11.99 -6.37 -2.60
C GLU A 17 -11.03 -6.91 -3.66
N LYS A 18 -10.24 -6.04 -4.25
CA LYS A 18 -9.31 -6.41 -5.32
C LYS A 18 -7.98 -6.89 -4.74
N ILE A 19 -7.29 -7.67 -5.56
CA ILE A 19 -5.89 -8.03 -5.33
C ILE A 19 -5.00 -7.12 -6.18
N GLY A 20 -3.71 -7.09 -5.87
CA GLY A 20 -2.74 -6.25 -6.55
C GLY A 20 -2.52 -4.92 -5.85
N THR A 21 -1.66 -4.10 -6.38
CA THR A 21 -1.31 -2.81 -5.79
C THR A 21 -2.55 -1.94 -5.62
N ILE A 22 -2.76 -1.46 -4.40
CA ILE A 22 -3.93 -0.67 -4.03
C ILE A 22 -3.68 0.81 -4.25
N ILE A 23 -2.56 1.31 -3.72
CA ILE A 23 -2.16 2.71 -3.88
C ILE A 23 -0.71 2.77 -4.34
N GLU A 24 -0.48 3.54 -5.38
CA GLU A 24 0.84 3.88 -5.87
C GLU A 24 1.04 5.39 -5.74
N THR A 25 2.12 5.80 -5.06
CA THR A 25 2.46 7.21 -4.85
C THR A 25 3.80 7.48 -5.52
N ILE A 26 3.81 8.31 -6.54
CA ILE A 26 4.97 8.54 -7.39
C ILE A 26 5.19 10.03 -7.67
N HIS A 27 6.37 10.36 -8.18
CA HIS A 27 6.74 11.69 -8.68
C HIS A 27 6.53 12.80 -7.65
N GLY A 28 6.99 12.58 -6.43
CA GLY A 28 6.88 13.58 -5.36
C GLY A 28 5.48 13.69 -4.75
N GLY A 29 4.60 12.74 -5.04
CA GLY A 29 3.27 12.72 -4.45
C GLY A 29 3.30 12.57 -2.94
N ILE A 30 2.26 13.04 -2.28
CA ILE A 30 2.07 12.91 -0.84
C ILE A 30 0.74 12.18 -0.61
N THR A 31 0.81 11.01 -0.01
CA THR A 31 -0.37 10.23 0.34
C THR A 31 -0.47 10.08 1.85
N ASP A 32 -1.61 10.42 2.39
CA ASP A 32 -1.95 10.23 3.79
C ASP A 32 -3.25 9.43 3.84
N ALA A 33 -3.16 8.18 4.30
CA ALA A 33 -4.31 7.28 4.30
C ALA A 33 -4.44 6.57 5.64
N ALA A 34 -5.66 6.50 6.14
CA ALA A 34 -5.97 5.83 7.38
C ALA A 34 -7.22 4.95 7.23
N GLY A 35 -7.19 3.77 7.87
CA GLY A 35 -8.34 2.88 7.89
C GLY A 35 -8.59 2.18 6.56
N ILE A 36 -7.58 1.52 6.01
CA ILE A 36 -7.72 0.74 4.78
C ILE A 36 -7.97 -0.71 5.13
N PHE A 37 -9.05 -1.27 4.62
CA PHE A 37 -9.42 -2.66 4.80
C PHE A 37 -9.39 -3.39 3.46
N ILE A 38 -8.52 -4.39 3.37
CA ILE A 38 -8.40 -5.27 2.21
C ILE A 38 -9.21 -6.54 2.49
N TYR A 39 -10.26 -6.74 1.72
CA TYR A 39 -11.17 -7.87 1.88
C TYR A 39 -11.18 -8.65 0.57
N SER A 40 -10.53 -9.80 0.52
CA SER A 40 -10.33 -10.51 -0.74
C SER A 40 -10.73 -11.97 -0.68
N ASN A 41 -11.43 -12.40 -1.73
CA ASN A 41 -11.72 -13.81 -1.99
C ASN A 41 -10.70 -14.44 -2.94
N GLN A 42 -9.78 -13.66 -3.48
CA GLN A 42 -8.76 -14.12 -4.40
C GLN A 42 -7.41 -14.19 -3.70
N GLY A 43 -6.56 -15.10 -4.16
CA GLY A 43 -5.21 -15.20 -3.63
C GLY A 43 -4.35 -14.05 -4.10
N TRP A 44 -3.55 -13.50 -3.20
CA TRP A 44 -2.60 -12.44 -3.53
C TRP A 44 -1.38 -13.02 -4.23
N ASP A 45 -0.94 -12.42 -5.31
CA ASP A 45 0.27 -12.84 -6.00
C ASP A 45 1.51 -12.45 -5.19
N ALA A 46 2.47 -13.38 -5.12
CA ALA A 46 3.74 -13.12 -4.47
C ALA A 46 4.47 -11.96 -5.18
N ASN A 47 5.23 -11.18 -4.42
CA ASN A 47 6.03 -10.06 -4.91
C ASN A 47 5.24 -8.89 -5.50
N VAL A 48 3.92 -8.89 -5.38
CA VAL A 48 3.10 -7.73 -5.75
C VAL A 48 2.82 -6.92 -4.49
N PRO A 49 3.39 -5.72 -4.34
CA PRO A 49 3.18 -4.92 -3.14
C PRO A 49 1.78 -4.33 -3.11
N ALA A 50 1.20 -4.30 -1.91
CA ALA A 50 -0.08 -3.62 -1.72
C ALA A 50 0.05 -2.10 -1.88
N PHE A 51 1.18 -1.55 -1.42
CA PHE A 51 1.46 -0.12 -1.51
C PHE A 51 2.84 0.11 -2.11
N VAL A 52 2.89 1.00 -3.10
CA VAL A 52 4.13 1.39 -3.77
C VAL A 52 4.37 2.88 -3.51
N ILE A 53 5.58 3.20 -3.08
CA ILE A 53 6.02 4.58 -2.85
C ILE A 53 7.33 4.76 -3.61
N HIS A 54 7.37 5.68 -4.56
CA HIS A 54 8.55 5.92 -5.39
C HIS A 54 8.87 7.40 -5.41
N ASN A 55 10.00 7.78 -4.80
CA ASN A 55 10.45 9.17 -4.68
C ASN A 55 9.31 10.08 -4.22
N SER A 56 8.64 9.68 -3.16
CA SER A 56 7.39 10.29 -2.70
C SER A 56 7.25 10.10 -1.20
N THR A 57 6.20 10.66 -0.64
CA THR A 57 5.92 10.59 0.79
C THR A 57 4.59 9.87 1.02
N ALA A 58 4.57 8.94 1.97
CA ALA A 58 3.33 8.31 2.36
C ALA A 58 3.28 8.07 3.87
N VAL A 59 2.11 8.27 4.44
CA VAL A 59 1.75 7.87 5.80
C VAL A 59 0.52 6.99 5.67
N LEU A 60 0.67 5.73 6.09
CA LEU A 60 -0.39 4.73 5.98
C LEU A 60 -0.64 4.14 7.36
N ALA A 61 -1.86 4.23 7.84
CA ALA A 61 -2.22 3.81 9.19
C ALA A 61 -3.50 2.97 9.21
N GLY A 62 -3.63 2.09 10.19
CA GLY A 62 -4.83 1.29 10.38
C GLY A 62 -5.11 0.34 9.23
N LEU A 63 -4.09 -0.37 8.77
CA LEU A 63 -4.20 -1.32 7.67
C LEU A 63 -4.68 -2.67 8.20
N ASN A 64 -5.73 -3.21 7.60
CA ASN A 64 -6.28 -4.51 7.96
C ASN A 64 -6.56 -5.35 6.73
N GLU A 65 -6.50 -6.66 6.93
CA GLU A 65 -6.79 -7.61 5.86
C GLU A 65 -7.66 -8.75 6.33
N ARG A 66 -8.59 -9.16 5.47
CA ARG A 66 -9.29 -10.43 5.59
C ARG A 66 -9.24 -11.14 4.23
N ASN A 67 -8.56 -12.27 4.18
CA ASN A 67 -8.44 -13.05 2.95
C ASN A 67 -9.06 -14.43 3.13
N PHE A 68 -9.96 -14.81 2.21
CA PHE A 68 -10.68 -16.08 2.25
C PHE A 68 -10.07 -17.15 1.35
N ASN A 69 -8.97 -16.86 0.69
CA ASN A 69 -8.30 -17.78 -0.23
C ASN A 69 -7.04 -18.42 0.35
N ARG A 70 -6.67 -18.12 1.59
CA ARG A 70 -5.44 -18.60 2.25
C ARG A 70 -4.14 -18.09 1.60
N ARG A 71 -4.23 -17.12 0.70
CA ARG A 71 -3.07 -16.43 0.14
C ARG A 71 -3.22 -14.93 0.40
N PRO A 72 -2.93 -14.48 1.63
CA PRO A 72 -3.03 -13.05 1.98
C PRO A 72 -1.92 -12.24 1.32
N VAL A 73 -1.97 -10.94 1.54
CA VAL A 73 -0.91 -10.03 1.11
C VAL A 73 0.43 -10.52 1.66
N SER A 74 1.36 -10.80 0.76
CA SER A 74 2.71 -11.29 1.12
C SER A 74 3.76 -10.19 1.09
N LEU A 75 3.48 -9.08 0.41
CA LEU A 75 4.36 -7.91 0.35
C LEU A 75 3.48 -6.68 0.54
N TRP A 76 3.62 -6.02 1.69
CA TRP A 76 2.79 -4.88 2.02
C TRP A 76 3.30 -3.60 1.39
N PHE A 77 4.60 -3.35 1.48
CA PHE A 77 5.17 -2.08 1.04
C PHE A 77 6.39 -2.31 0.18
N ARG A 78 6.48 -1.54 -0.89
CA ARG A 78 7.73 -1.34 -1.64
C ARG A 78 7.97 0.15 -1.76
N GLU A 79 9.04 0.61 -1.15
CA GLU A 79 9.42 2.02 -1.17
C GLU A 79 10.78 2.17 -1.83
N THR A 80 10.87 3.06 -2.82
CA THR A 80 12.13 3.44 -3.46
C THR A 80 12.32 4.94 -3.30
N GLN A 81 13.46 5.32 -2.72
CA GLN A 81 13.86 6.71 -2.59
C GLN A 81 15.25 6.84 -3.22
N GLY A 82 15.35 7.54 -4.37
CA GLY A 82 16.58 7.59 -5.16
C GLY A 82 16.96 6.19 -5.64
N THR A 83 18.11 5.68 -5.19
CA THR A 83 18.61 4.36 -5.57
C THR A 83 18.35 3.30 -4.50
N GLU A 84 17.74 3.65 -3.39
CA GLU A 84 17.47 2.73 -2.29
C GLU A 84 16.03 2.21 -2.35
N THR A 85 15.89 0.90 -2.26
CA THR A 85 14.59 0.23 -2.19
C THR A 85 14.51 -0.57 -0.90
N ARG A 86 13.39 -0.43 -0.20
CA ARG A 86 13.07 -1.30 0.94
C ARG A 86 11.69 -1.90 0.75
N GLU A 87 11.53 -3.10 1.30
CA GLU A 87 10.29 -3.84 1.25
C GLU A 87 9.90 -4.31 2.64
N SER A 88 8.61 -4.39 2.89
CA SER A 88 8.10 -4.97 4.12
C SER A 88 7.02 -6.00 3.81
N LYS A 89 7.18 -7.18 4.40
CA LYS A 89 6.23 -8.29 4.29
C LYS A 89 5.18 -8.27 5.38
N ASP A 90 5.35 -7.42 6.38
CA ASP A 90 4.42 -7.31 7.49
C ASP A 90 3.57 -6.05 7.35
N SER A 91 2.29 -6.18 7.67
CA SER A 91 1.44 -4.99 7.79
C SER A 91 1.90 -4.20 9.01
N ALA A 92 2.09 -2.92 8.83
CA ALA A 92 2.37 -2.03 9.94
C ALA A 92 1.09 -1.37 10.42
N TRP A 93 0.99 -1.15 11.74
CA TRP A 93 -0.09 -0.31 12.25
C TRP A 93 0.03 1.11 11.69
N VAL A 94 1.27 1.58 11.56
CA VAL A 94 1.59 2.84 10.90
C VAL A 94 2.83 2.62 10.05
N TYR A 95 2.77 3.02 8.78
CA TYR A 95 3.92 3.05 7.90
C TYR A 95 4.24 4.50 7.54
N LEU A 96 5.48 4.87 7.81
CA LEU A 96 6.01 6.18 7.45
C LEU A 96 7.09 5.99 6.40
N SER A 97 6.93 6.64 5.25
CA SER A 97 7.98 6.65 4.23
C SER A 97 9.17 7.51 4.69
N ARG A 98 10.29 7.23 4.12
CA ARG A 98 11.50 8.01 4.39
C ARG A 98 11.46 9.40 3.77
#